data_d534d957d50b8760982717a5d46d4f4c
#
_entry.id   d534d957d50b8760982717a5d46d4f4c
#
_cell.length_a   1.000
_cell.length_b   1.000
_cell.length_c   1.000
_cell.angle_alpha   90.00
_cell.angle_beta   90.00
_cell.angle_gamma   90.00
#
_symmetry.space_group_name_H-M   'P 1'
#
loop_
_entity.id
_entity.type
_entity.pdbx_description
1 polymer ?
#
loop_
_entity_poly.entity_id
_entity_poly.type
_entity_poly.pdbx_seq_one_letter_code
_entity_poly.pdbx_strand_id
1 'polypeptide(L)'
;MKSIKLVNSPITYFISGRDYSEWILFIHAAFVNHNMFKSQFEYFHNKYNILAIDIIGHGQSTDTQKGDGIDKMSEWIFEILKVENIEKVHIVGVSLGAVLAQDFANHYPNSVSSMACFGGYDINNVDIKMQKQNGAKQKVMILKALFSIKWFAKENKKISAYTLQAQDEFFDMNILFPKKSFIFMASLNSMINKYKTGKRNYPLLIGCGSFDIPMELEAVKQWKISEPNCRVAIFENAGHCVNMDVPQEFNETVEDFWTSAE
;
A
#
# COMPACT_ATOMS: atom_id res chain seq x y z
N MET A 1 16.38 -8.75 -5.58
CA MET A 1 15.86 -9.01 -4.21
C MET A 1 15.75 -10.50 -3.97
N LYS A 2 15.99 -10.96 -2.75
CA LYS A 2 15.79 -12.36 -2.32
C LYS A 2 14.33 -12.55 -1.90
N SER A 3 13.64 -13.56 -2.47
CA SER A 3 12.28 -13.97 -2.07
C SER A 3 12.35 -14.93 -0.90
N ILE A 4 11.56 -14.70 0.15
CA ILE A 4 11.52 -15.51 1.37
C ILE A 4 10.06 -15.74 1.76
N LYS A 5 9.68 -16.99 2.07
CA LYS A 5 8.35 -17.30 2.61
C LYS A 5 8.42 -17.27 4.13
N LEU A 6 7.53 -16.49 4.76
CA LEU A 6 7.41 -16.47 6.22
C LEU A 6 6.86 -17.82 6.72
N VAL A 7 7.53 -18.38 7.71
CA VAL A 7 7.15 -19.69 8.29
C VAL A 7 5.76 -19.60 8.94
N ASN A 8 4.94 -20.63 8.75
CA ASN A 8 3.55 -20.71 9.27
C ASN A 8 2.63 -19.57 8.82
N SER A 9 2.88 -19.00 7.65
CA SER A 9 2.11 -17.89 7.10
C SER A 9 1.99 -18.04 5.58
N PRO A 10 0.95 -17.48 4.94
CA PRO A 10 0.86 -17.43 3.49
C PRO A 10 1.78 -16.38 2.86
N ILE A 11 2.45 -15.55 3.66
CA ILE A 11 3.14 -14.35 3.20
C ILE A 11 4.52 -14.68 2.63
N THR A 12 4.78 -14.14 1.44
CA THR A 12 6.09 -14.05 0.83
C THR A 12 6.55 -12.60 0.88
N TYR A 13 7.79 -12.39 1.29
CA TYR A 13 8.43 -11.09 1.34
C TYR A 13 9.77 -11.11 0.60
N PHE A 14 10.27 -9.93 0.30
CA PHE A 14 11.43 -9.71 -0.56
C PHE A 14 12.38 -8.76 0.13
N ILE A 15 13.66 -9.14 0.22
CA ILE A 15 14.70 -8.34 0.85
C ILE A 15 15.80 -8.00 -0.14
N SER A 16 16.28 -6.76 -0.07
CA SER A 16 17.49 -6.29 -0.75
C SER A 16 18.29 -5.42 0.21
N GLY A 17 19.59 -5.67 0.26
CA GLY A 17 20.49 -5.00 1.18
C GLY A 17 20.50 -5.65 2.57
N ARG A 18 21.44 -5.25 3.38
CA ARG A 18 21.60 -5.42 4.84
C ARG A 18 22.76 -4.54 5.32
N ASP A 19 23.21 -3.65 4.44
CA ASP A 19 24.44 -2.88 4.64
C ASP A 19 24.17 -1.48 5.20
N TYR A 20 22.89 -1.10 5.31
CA TYR A 20 22.45 0.21 5.79
C TYR A 20 21.77 0.11 7.15
N SER A 21 21.71 1.25 7.87
CA SER A 21 21.04 1.33 9.18
C SER A 21 19.51 1.36 9.05
N GLU A 22 19.00 1.90 7.93
CA GLU A 22 17.59 2.18 7.75
C GLU A 22 16.94 1.20 6.78
N TRP A 23 15.66 0.90 7.06
CA TRP A 23 14.83 -0.02 6.30
C TRP A 23 13.60 0.68 5.75
N ILE A 24 13.28 0.38 4.48
CA ILE A 24 12.02 0.77 3.86
C ILE A 24 11.14 -0.46 3.71
N LEU A 25 9.90 -0.39 4.22
CA LEU A 25 8.85 -1.37 3.98
C LEU A 25 7.91 -0.86 2.89
N PHE A 26 7.85 -1.54 1.76
CA PHE A 26 6.92 -1.28 0.67
C PHE A 26 5.70 -2.20 0.73
N ILE A 27 4.49 -1.61 0.72
CA ILE A 27 3.21 -2.32 0.74
C ILE A 27 2.40 -1.91 -0.50
N HIS A 28 2.15 -2.86 -1.39
CA HIS A 28 1.57 -2.60 -2.71
C HIS A 28 0.06 -2.38 -2.70
N ALA A 29 -0.47 -1.85 -3.82
CA ALA A 29 -1.89 -1.65 -4.06
C ALA A 29 -2.64 -2.98 -4.27
N ALA A 30 -3.97 -2.95 -4.19
CA ALA A 30 -4.80 -4.11 -4.52
C ALA A 30 -4.59 -4.59 -5.97
N PHE A 31 -4.69 -5.91 -6.18
CA PHE A 31 -4.68 -6.59 -7.48
C PHE A 31 -3.34 -6.60 -8.23
N VAL A 32 -2.28 -6.09 -7.65
CA VAL A 32 -0.90 -6.12 -8.15
C VAL A 32 0.01 -6.86 -7.15
N ASN A 33 1.32 -6.68 -7.21
CA ASN A 33 2.28 -7.29 -6.31
C ASN A 33 3.47 -6.35 -6.08
N HIS A 34 4.49 -6.79 -5.35
CA HIS A 34 5.68 -6.00 -5.01
C HIS A 34 6.38 -5.37 -6.22
N ASN A 35 6.24 -5.94 -7.43
CA ASN A 35 6.89 -5.40 -8.64
C ASN A 35 6.37 -4.02 -9.05
N MET A 36 5.23 -3.55 -8.52
CA MET A 36 4.80 -2.17 -8.73
C MET A 36 5.82 -1.13 -8.20
N PHE A 37 6.73 -1.55 -7.33
CA PHE A 37 7.79 -0.72 -6.75
C PHE A 37 9.16 -0.92 -7.41
N LYS A 38 9.22 -1.52 -8.60
CA LYS A 38 10.48 -1.79 -9.30
C LYS A 38 11.38 -0.54 -9.41
N SER A 39 10.82 0.59 -9.83
CA SER A 39 11.57 1.85 -9.94
C SER A 39 12.04 2.39 -8.59
N GLN A 40 11.26 2.16 -7.51
CA GLN A 40 11.63 2.50 -6.14
C GLN A 40 12.78 1.61 -5.65
N PHE A 41 12.75 0.31 -5.96
CA PHE A 41 13.84 -0.60 -5.62
C PHE A 41 15.14 -0.19 -6.30
N GLU A 42 15.08 0.16 -7.59
CA GLU A 42 16.24 0.62 -8.35
C GLU A 42 16.81 1.95 -7.81
N TYR A 43 15.96 2.82 -7.29
CA TYR A 43 16.39 4.11 -6.72
C TYR A 43 16.99 3.98 -5.32
N PHE A 44 16.36 3.21 -4.44
CA PHE A 44 16.70 3.16 -3.01
C PHE A 44 17.73 2.09 -2.64
N HIS A 45 17.99 1.07 -3.47
CA HIS A 45 18.81 -0.09 -3.10
C HIS A 45 20.27 0.23 -2.70
N ASN A 46 20.78 1.37 -3.13
CA ASN A 46 22.15 1.83 -2.78
C ASN A 46 22.19 2.80 -1.60
N LYS A 47 21.07 3.00 -0.91
CA LYS A 47 20.94 3.97 0.20
C LYS A 47 20.25 3.37 1.42
N TYR A 48 19.34 2.44 1.21
CA TYR A 48 18.49 1.83 2.23
C TYR A 48 18.41 0.31 2.05
N ASN A 49 18.18 -0.40 3.15
CA ASN A 49 17.71 -1.77 3.07
C ASN A 49 16.24 -1.78 2.66
N ILE A 50 15.87 -2.71 1.79
CA ILE A 50 14.51 -2.79 1.24
C ILE A 50 13.83 -4.06 1.73
N LEU A 51 12.64 -3.91 2.28
CA LEU A 51 11.68 -4.95 2.55
C LEU A 51 10.42 -4.67 1.74
N ALA A 52 9.98 -5.60 0.91
CA ALA A 52 8.71 -5.55 0.21
C ALA A 52 7.92 -6.81 0.53
N ILE A 53 6.60 -6.72 0.55
CA ILE A 53 5.73 -7.87 0.81
C ILE A 53 4.74 -8.05 -0.33
N ASP A 54 4.36 -9.29 -0.60
CA ASP A 54 3.12 -9.57 -1.33
C ASP A 54 1.99 -9.74 -0.31
N ILE A 55 0.94 -8.92 -0.42
CA ILE A 55 -0.24 -8.99 0.45
C ILE A 55 -0.91 -10.36 0.27
N ILE A 56 -1.54 -10.88 1.31
CA ILE A 56 -2.28 -12.15 1.23
C ILE A 56 -3.15 -12.23 0.00
N GLY A 57 -3.07 -13.34 -0.73
CA GLY A 57 -3.80 -13.56 -1.97
C GLY A 57 -3.22 -12.86 -3.20
N HIS A 58 -2.14 -12.10 -3.09
CA HIS A 58 -1.46 -11.40 -4.17
C HIS A 58 -0.08 -12.00 -4.46
N GLY A 59 0.42 -11.81 -5.68
CA GLY A 59 1.77 -12.20 -6.07
C GLY A 59 2.12 -13.63 -5.67
N GLN A 60 3.14 -13.81 -4.85
CA GLN A 60 3.59 -15.11 -4.33
C GLN A 60 2.93 -15.52 -3.00
N SER A 61 2.08 -14.65 -2.40
CA SER A 61 1.37 -14.91 -1.13
C SER A 61 0.00 -15.57 -1.35
N THR A 62 -0.05 -16.65 -2.15
CA THR A 62 -1.31 -17.32 -2.58
C THR A 62 -1.56 -18.68 -1.95
N ASP A 63 -0.60 -19.21 -1.17
CA ASP A 63 -0.71 -20.48 -0.44
C ASP A 63 -1.38 -20.25 0.92
N THR A 64 -2.71 -20.08 0.88
CA THR A 64 -3.54 -19.66 2.01
C THR A 64 -4.28 -20.81 2.64
N GLN A 65 -4.54 -20.72 3.95
CA GLN A 65 -5.28 -21.70 4.74
C GLN A 65 -6.62 -21.14 5.23
N LYS A 66 -7.46 -22.02 5.75
CA LYS A 66 -8.72 -21.63 6.38
C LYS A 66 -8.45 -20.75 7.60
N GLY A 67 -9.05 -19.57 7.64
CA GLY A 67 -8.87 -18.60 8.72
C GLY A 67 -7.81 -17.54 8.44
N ASP A 68 -7.10 -17.63 7.31
CA ASP A 68 -6.24 -16.52 6.87
C ASP A 68 -7.09 -15.37 6.34
N GLY A 69 -6.70 -14.15 6.64
CA GLY A 69 -7.39 -12.94 6.24
C GLY A 69 -6.45 -11.73 6.16
N ILE A 70 -6.90 -10.69 5.47
CA ILE A 70 -6.12 -9.45 5.33
C ILE A 70 -5.94 -8.73 6.67
N ASP A 71 -6.83 -8.96 7.61
CA ASP A 71 -6.80 -8.46 8.99
C ASP A 71 -5.63 -8.99 9.82
N LYS A 72 -4.94 -10.05 9.37
CA LYS A 72 -3.72 -10.58 9.97
C LYS A 72 -2.42 -9.97 9.41
N MET A 73 -2.52 -9.10 8.41
CA MET A 73 -1.33 -8.55 7.76
C MET A 73 -0.39 -7.84 8.72
N SER A 74 -0.93 -7.08 9.68
CA SER A 74 -0.13 -6.37 10.68
C SER A 74 0.69 -7.31 11.56
N GLU A 75 0.12 -8.46 11.97
CA GLU A 75 0.82 -9.49 12.74
C GLU A 75 1.95 -10.12 11.91
N TRP A 76 1.67 -10.48 10.65
CA TRP A 76 2.68 -11.09 9.76
C TRP A 76 3.81 -10.12 9.40
N ILE A 77 3.51 -8.84 9.19
CA ILE A 77 4.55 -7.81 9.00
C ILE A 77 5.44 -7.74 10.24
N PHE A 78 4.85 -7.72 11.43
CA PHE A 78 5.62 -7.66 12.67
C PHE A 78 6.50 -8.92 12.88
N GLU A 79 5.99 -10.12 12.55
CA GLU A 79 6.78 -11.35 12.57
C GLU A 79 7.95 -11.31 11.57
N ILE A 80 7.75 -10.74 10.37
CA ILE A 80 8.85 -10.53 9.42
C ILE A 80 9.93 -9.62 10.03
N LEU A 81 9.53 -8.49 10.64
CA LEU A 81 10.50 -7.59 11.28
C LEU A 81 11.31 -8.29 12.37
N LYS A 82 10.64 -9.13 13.20
CA LYS A 82 11.33 -9.92 14.23
C LYS A 82 12.31 -10.94 13.66
N VAL A 83 11.89 -11.73 12.67
CA VAL A 83 12.74 -12.75 12.01
C VAL A 83 13.97 -12.12 11.36
N GLU A 84 13.81 -10.93 10.79
CA GLU A 84 14.87 -10.21 10.10
C GLU A 84 15.70 -9.29 11.02
N ASN A 85 15.35 -9.23 12.33
CA ASN A 85 15.96 -8.35 13.34
C ASN A 85 15.88 -6.87 12.94
N ILE A 86 14.74 -6.45 12.40
CA ILE A 86 14.45 -5.07 12.02
C ILE A 86 13.66 -4.42 13.15
N GLU A 87 14.21 -3.39 13.77
CA GLU A 87 13.56 -2.68 14.88
C GLU A 87 12.49 -1.72 14.38
N LYS A 88 12.83 -0.91 13.37
CA LYS A 88 11.95 0.11 12.80
C LYS A 88 12.06 0.17 11.28
N VAL A 89 10.98 0.63 10.65
CA VAL A 89 10.91 0.82 9.21
C VAL A 89 10.29 2.18 8.84
N HIS A 90 10.77 2.75 7.73
CA HIS A 90 10.02 3.73 6.96
C HIS A 90 8.99 2.97 6.13
N ILE A 91 7.71 3.28 6.28
CA ILE A 91 6.65 2.56 5.55
C ILE A 91 6.19 3.38 4.35
N VAL A 92 6.14 2.74 3.19
CA VAL A 92 5.55 3.30 1.96
C VAL A 92 4.40 2.40 1.53
N GLY A 93 3.19 2.92 1.60
CA GLY A 93 1.98 2.21 1.20
C GLY A 93 1.21 2.93 0.10
N VAL A 94 0.73 2.19 -0.91
CA VAL A 94 -0.10 2.72 -2.00
C VAL A 94 -1.47 2.06 -1.97
N SER A 95 -2.55 2.84 -1.97
CA SER A 95 -3.94 2.35 -2.00
C SER A 95 -4.22 1.36 -0.85
N LEU A 96 -4.50 0.10 -1.13
CA LEU A 96 -4.62 -0.96 -0.12
C LEU A 96 -3.41 -1.00 0.81
N GLY A 97 -2.21 -0.80 0.27
CA GLY A 97 -0.98 -0.71 1.05
C GLY A 97 -0.98 0.45 2.06
N ALA A 98 -1.60 1.58 1.73
CA ALA A 98 -1.77 2.70 2.65
C ALA A 98 -2.73 2.38 3.80
N VAL A 99 -3.77 1.57 3.56
CA VAL A 99 -4.66 1.05 4.61
C VAL A 99 -3.90 0.12 5.56
N LEU A 100 -3.14 -0.83 5.00
CA LEU A 100 -2.36 -1.79 5.78
C LEU A 100 -1.20 -1.14 6.55
N ALA A 101 -0.57 -0.11 5.97
CA ALA A 101 0.45 0.68 6.66
C ALA A 101 -0.11 1.34 7.93
N GLN A 102 -1.30 1.90 7.85
CA GLN A 102 -1.97 2.53 8.99
C GLN A 102 -2.41 1.49 10.03
N ASP A 103 -2.97 0.35 9.60
CA ASP A 103 -3.35 -0.73 10.53
C ASP A 103 -2.12 -1.28 11.25
N PHE A 104 -1.01 -1.51 10.54
CA PHE A 104 0.25 -1.90 11.15
C PHE A 104 0.75 -0.86 12.16
N ALA A 105 0.76 0.41 11.80
CA ALA A 105 1.21 1.49 12.67
C ALA A 105 0.31 1.70 13.91
N ASN A 106 -0.98 1.38 13.80
CA ASN A 106 -1.90 1.37 14.95
C ASN A 106 -1.58 0.25 15.95
N HIS A 107 -1.13 -0.92 15.46
CA HIS A 107 -0.79 -2.06 16.32
C HIS A 107 0.65 -1.97 16.87
N TYR A 108 1.59 -1.50 16.05
CA TYR A 108 3.02 -1.52 16.33
C TYR A 108 3.70 -0.14 16.11
N PRO A 109 3.23 0.93 16.78
CA PRO A 109 3.72 2.30 16.53
C PRO A 109 5.22 2.47 16.82
N ASN A 110 5.80 1.66 17.70
CA ASN A 110 7.22 1.71 18.02
C ASN A 110 8.12 1.11 16.93
N SER A 111 7.56 0.34 16.00
CA SER A 111 8.27 -0.21 14.84
C SER A 111 8.20 0.69 13.60
N VAL A 112 7.68 1.90 13.74
CA VAL A 112 7.56 2.87 12.64
C VAL A 112 8.52 4.02 12.83
N SER A 113 9.41 4.25 11.84
CA SER A 113 10.27 5.44 11.76
C SER A 113 9.50 6.60 11.14
N SER A 114 8.82 6.36 10.02
CA SER A 114 7.90 7.28 9.36
C SER A 114 6.89 6.52 8.51
N MET A 115 5.83 7.18 8.08
CA MET A 115 4.82 6.57 7.21
C MET A 115 4.49 7.50 6.04
N ALA A 116 4.52 6.96 4.82
CA ALA A 116 4.11 7.63 3.59
C ALA A 116 2.97 6.84 2.93
N CYS A 117 1.80 7.46 2.78
CA CYS A 117 0.57 6.85 2.29
C CYS A 117 0.06 7.58 1.05
N PHE A 118 -0.11 6.86 -0.06
CA PHE A 118 -0.54 7.43 -1.32
C PHE A 118 -1.80 6.74 -1.85
N GLY A 119 -2.73 7.52 -2.45
CA GLY A 119 -4.00 6.99 -2.97
C GLY A 119 -4.81 6.29 -1.90
N GLY A 120 -4.88 6.86 -0.70
CA GLY A 120 -5.58 6.29 0.45
C GLY A 120 -6.26 7.35 1.30
N TYR A 121 -6.90 6.90 2.36
CA TYR A 121 -7.66 7.73 3.30
C TYR A 121 -7.27 7.41 4.76
N ASP A 122 -7.62 8.31 5.69
CA ASP A 122 -7.45 8.06 7.12
C ASP A 122 -8.40 6.96 7.60
N ILE A 123 -7.88 5.75 7.86
CA ILE A 123 -8.70 4.61 8.29
C ILE A 123 -9.31 4.80 9.69
N ASN A 124 -8.78 5.71 10.49
CA ASN A 124 -9.24 5.98 11.85
C ASN A 124 -10.37 7.04 11.90
N ASN A 125 -10.61 7.74 10.76
CA ASN A 125 -11.59 8.82 10.69
C ASN A 125 -12.35 8.82 9.35
N VAL A 126 -12.93 7.67 8.99
CA VAL A 126 -13.68 7.52 7.72
C VAL A 126 -15.12 7.97 7.88
N ASP A 127 -15.60 8.83 6.97
CA ASP A 127 -17.02 9.15 6.85
C ASP A 127 -17.81 7.92 6.40
N ILE A 128 -18.80 7.51 7.20
CA ILE A 128 -19.67 6.36 6.93
C ILE A 128 -20.44 6.51 5.61
N LYS A 129 -20.78 7.75 5.18
CA LYS A 129 -21.46 7.96 3.89
C LYS A 129 -20.53 7.65 2.72
N MET A 130 -19.28 8.06 2.81
CA MET A 130 -18.24 7.78 1.84
C MET A 130 -17.97 6.27 1.72
N GLN A 131 -17.93 5.57 2.85
CA GLN A 131 -17.75 4.12 2.92
C GLN A 131 -18.89 3.35 2.21
N LYS A 132 -20.15 3.77 2.40
CA LYS A 132 -21.31 3.12 1.75
C LYS A 132 -21.32 3.30 0.23
N GLN A 133 -20.94 4.46 -0.28
CA GLN A 133 -20.87 4.73 -1.73
C GLN A 133 -19.78 3.88 -2.40
N ASN A 134 -18.67 3.67 -1.72
CA ASN A 134 -17.57 2.84 -2.21
C ASN A 134 -17.93 1.36 -2.28
N GLY A 135 -18.66 0.85 -1.30
CA GLY A 135 -19.06 -0.55 -1.26
C GLY A 135 -19.89 -0.99 -2.47
N ALA A 136 -20.72 -0.10 -3.04
CA ALA A 136 -21.50 -0.40 -4.24
C ALA A 136 -20.61 -0.53 -5.50
N LYS A 137 -19.65 0.40 -5.68
CA LYS A 137 -18.69 0.36 -6.81
C LYS A 137 -17.77 -0.87 -6.73
N GLN A 138 -17.28 -1.19 -5.53
CA GLN A 138 -16.47 -2.38 -5.31
C GLN A 138 -17.20 -3.67 -5.66
N LYS A 139 -18.47 -3.82 -5.29
CA LYS A 139 -19.29 -4.98 -5.67
C LYS A 139 -19.38 -5.15 -7.17
N VAL A 140 -19.61 -4.09 -7.93
CA VAL A 140 -19.66 -4.13 -9.40
C VAL A 140 -18.30 -4.55 -9.98
N MET A 141 -17.21 -4.04 -9.45
CA MET A 141 -15.86 -4.43 -9.88
C MET A 141 -15.57 -5.90 -9.60
N ILE A 142 -15.94 -6.41 -8.42
CA ILE A 142 -15.79 -7.83 -8.06
C ILE A 142 -16.61 -8.71 -9.02
N LEU A 143 -17.85 -8.35 -9.35
CA LEU A 143 -18.67 -9.09 -10.31
C LEU A 143 -18.00 -9.14 -11.69
N LYS A 144 -17.45 -8.03 -12.19
CA LYS A 144 -16.69 -8.00 -13.45
C LYS A 144 -15.49 -8.95 -13.40
N ALA A 145 -14.74 -8.95 -12.30
CA ALA A 145 -13.59 -9.81 -12.12
C ALA A 145 -13.94 -11.30 -12.07
N LEU A 146 -15.04 -11.65 -11.40
CA LEU A 146 -15.55 -13.03 -11.35
C LEU A 146 -15.93 -13.54 -12.74
N PHE A 147 -16.47 -12.67 -13.58
CA PHE A 147 -16.80 -13.02 -14.97
C PHE A 147 -15.52 -13.14 -15.81
N SER A 148 -14.66 -12.11 -15.84
CA SER A 148 -13.42 -12.10 -16.60
C SER A 148 -12.35 -11.24 -15.94
N ILE A 149 -11.27 -11.86 -15.46
CA ILE A 149 -10.13 -11.15 -14.88
C ILE A 149 -9.48 -10.22 -15.92
N LYS A 150 -9.43 -10.63 -17.19
CA LYS A 150 -8.86 -9.81 -18.27
C LYS A 150 -9.71 -8.57 -18.56
N TRP A 151 -11.02 -8.68 -18.50
CA TRP A 151 -11.91 -7.52 -18.65
C TRP A 151 -11.77 -6.58 -17.44
N PHE A 152 -11.79 -7.14 -16.21
CA PHE A 152 -11.54 -6.38 -14.99
C PHE A 152 -10.21 -5.62 -15.07
N ALA A 153 -9.12 -6.29 -15.44
CA ALA A 153 -7.80 -5.67 -15.53
C ALA A 153 -7.73 -4.53 -16.56
N LYS A 154 -8.44 -4.66 -17.70
CA LYS A 154 -8.54 -3.61 -18.72
C LYS A 154 -9.22 -2.33 -18.21
N GLU A 155 -10.25 -2.47 -17.40
CA GLU A 155 -10.94 -1.32 -16.82
C GLU A 155 -10.17 -0.76 -15.62
N ASN A 156 -9.62 -1.66 -14.80
CA ASN A 156 -8.92 -1.29 -13.59
C ASN A 156 -7.63 -0.49 -13.87
N LYS A 157 -6.86 -0.86 -14.90
CA LYS A 157 -5.64 -0.12 -15.25
C LYS A 157 -5.87 1.37 -15.53
N LYS A 158 -7.01 1.72 -16.14
CA LYS A 158 -7.37 3.11 -16.47
C LYS A 158 -7.73 3.95 -15.25
N ILE A 159 -8.19 3.29 -14.17
CA ILE A 159 -8.51 3.93 -12.90
C ILE A 159 -7.24 4.03 -12.03
N SER A 160 -6.35 3.03 -12.17
CA SER A 160 -5.20 2.87 -11.30
C SER A 160 -3.99 3.69 -11.73
N ALA A 161 -3.84 4.01 -13.03
CA ALA A 161 -2.70 4.76 -13.53
C ALA A 161 -3.10 5.76 -14.64
N TYR A 162 -2.37 6.85 -14.73
CA TYR A 162 -2.58 7.91 -15.71
C TYR A 162 -1.78 7.66 -17.00
N THR A 163 -0.48 7.35 -16.87
CA THR A 163 0.40 7.12 -18.01
C THR A 163 0.14 5.77 -18.67
N LEU A 164 0.30 5.69 -20.00
CA LEU A 164 0.09 4.43 -20.71
C LEU A 164 1.07 3.35 -20.27
N GLN A 165 2.32 3.71 -19.98
CA GLN A 165 3.33 2.78 -19.50
C GLN A 165 2.91 2.17 -18.16
N ALA A 166 2.54 2.98 -17.16
CA ALA A 166 2.09 2.51 -15.86
C ALA A 166 0.80 1.69 -15.95
N GLN A 167 -0.12 2.06 -16.86
CA GLN A 167 -1.32 1.28 -17.14
C GLN A 167 -0.99 -0.12 -17.67
N ASP A 168 -0.03 -0.26 -18.56
CA ASP A 168 0.35 -1.56 -19.13
C ASP A 168 1.10 -2.42 -18.10
N GLU A 169 2.02 -1.85 -17.35
CA GLU A 169 2.69 -2.54 -16.23
C GLU A 169 1.69 -3.00 -15.15
N PHE A 170 0.72 -2.13 -14.79
CA PHE A 170 -0.35 -2.49 -13.85
C PHE A 170 -1.22 -3.62 -14.41
N PHE A 171 -1.59 -3.56 -15.68
CA PHE A 171 -2.39 -4.60 -16.34
C PHE A 171 -1.70 -5.96 -16.30
N ASP A 172 -0.41 -6.03 -16.61
CA ASP A 172 0.36 -7.28 -16.64
C ASP A 172 0.42 -7.96 -15.27
N MET A 173 0.50 -7.18 -14.19
CA MET A 173 0.37 -7.71 -12.83
C MET A 173 -1.08 -8.12 -12.50
N ASN A 174 -2.05 -7.29 -12.88
CA ASN A 174 -3.44 -7.46 -12.49
C ASN A 174 -4.10 -8.69 -13.17
N ILE A 175 -3.73 -9.05 -14.40
CA ILE A 175 -4.24 -10.27 -15.05
C ILE A 175 -3.82 -11.56 -14.34
N LEU A 176 -2.74 -11.52 -13.55
CA LEU A 176 -2.23 -12.65 -12.79
C LEU A 176 -2.92 -12.79 -11.41
N PHE A 177 -3.75 -11.81 -11.02
CA PHE A 177 -4.44 -11.85 -9.72
C PHE A 177 -5.44 -13.00 -9.66
N PRO A 178 -5.33 -13.93 -8.66
CA PRO A 178 -6.20 -15.08 -8.59
C PRO A 178 -7.62 -14.68 -8.17
N LYS A 179 -8.65 -15.09 -8.93
CA LYS A 179 -10.06 -14.79 -8.61
C LYS A 179 -10.45 -15.22 -7.20
N LYS A 180 -9.96 -16.37 -6.71
CA LYS A 180 -10.22 -16.85 -5.35
C LYS A 180 -9.78 -15.85 -4.26
N SER A 181 -8.81 -14.98 -4.56
CA SER A 181 -8.23 -14.05 -3.60
C SER A 181 -9.12 -12.84 -3.27
N PHE A 182 -10.20 -12.61 -4.03
CA PHE A 182 -11.17 -11.57 -3.69
C PHE A 182 -11.80 -11.76 -2.30
N ILE A 183 -11.84 -12.99 -1.80
CA ILE A 183 -12.38 -13.28 -0.47
C ILE A 183 -11.61 -12.56 0.64
N PHE A 184 -10.30 -12.36 0.47
CA PHE A 184 -9.47 -11.69 1.48
C PHE A 184 -9.78 -10.20 1.63
N MET A 185 -10.37 -9.58 0.59
CA MET A 185 -10.80 -8.18 0.66
C MET A 185 -12.04 -7.97 1.54
N ALA A 186 -12.77 -9.03 1.89
CA ALA A 186 -14.02 -8.93 2.65
C ALA A 186 -13.81 -8.41 4.08
N SER A 187 -12.68 -8.73 4.71
CA SER A 187 -12.36 -8.29 6.09
C SER A 187 -11.71 -6.91 6.17
N LEU A 188 -11.49 -6.22 5.04
CA LEU A 188 -10.89 -4.87 5.04
C LEU A 188 -11.67 -3.87 5.90
N ASN A 189 -12.99 -3.97 5.92
CA ASN A 189 -13.84 -3.10 6.73
C ASN A 189 -13.61 -3.24 8.24
N SER A 190 -13.03 -4.36 8.73
CA SER A 190 -12.75 -4.55 10.15
C SER A 190 -11.60 -3.68 10.67
N MET A 191 -10.81 -3.09 9.76
CA MET A 191 -9.69 -2.18 10.09
C MET A 191 -10.13 -0.72 10.18
N ILE A 192 -11.31 -0.39 9.62
CA ILE A 192 -11.78 0.99 9.47
C ILE A 192 -12.48 1.43 10.78
N ASN A 193 -12.12 2.66 11.26
CA ASN A 193 -12.65 3.24 12.50
C ASN A 193 -12.50 2.34 13.75
N LYS A 194 -11.54 1.41 13.71
CA LYS A 194 -11.24 0.51 14.82
C LYS A 194 -10.50 1.22 15.94
N TYR A 195 -9.63 2.15 15.59
CA TYR A 195 -8.84 2.92 16.53
C TYR A 195 -9.25 4.39 16.48
N LYS A 196 -9.24 5.05 17.65
CA LYS A 196 -9.32 6.51 17.67
C LYS A 196 -7.94 7.06 17.39
N THR A 197 -7.88 8.08 16.54
CA THR A 197 -6.63 8.79 16.24
C THR A 197 -6.04 9.36 17.53
N GLY A 198 -4.96 8.75 18.01
CA GLY A 198 -4.07 9.34 18.99
C GLY A 198 -3.05 10.23 18.27
N LYS A 199 -2.31 11.04 19.04
CA LYS A 199 -1.18 11.78 18.50
C LYS A 199 -0.14 10.76 17.99
N ARG A 200 0.17 10.79 16.68
CA ARG A 200 1.24 9.98 16.10
C ARG A 200 2.60 10.43 16.63
N ASN A 201 3.47 9.50 16.90
CA ASN A 201 4.84 9.74 17.37
C ASN A 201 5.88 9.56 16.25
N TYR A 202 5.45 9.51 15.01
CA TYR A 202 6.27 9.40 13.81
C TYR A 202 5.76 10.37 12.73
N PRO A 203 6.65 10.85 11.83
CA PRO A 203 6.27 11.70 10.71
C PRO A 203 5.31 10.99 9.75
N LEU A 204 4.39 11.77 9.16
CA LEU A 204 3.40 11.30 8.18
C LEU A 204 3.46 12.14 6.91
N LEU A 205 3.61 11.47 5.77
CA LEU A 205 3.41 12.00 4.43
C LEU A 205 2.16 11.35 3.83
N ILE A 206 1.27 12.16 3.28
CA ILE A 206 0.09 11.69 2.52
C ILE A 206 0.09 12.31 1.15
N GLY A 207 -0.46 11.60 0.15
CA GLY A 207 -0.52 12.15 -1.19
C GLY A 207 -1.36 11.36 -2.17
N CYS A 208 -1.59 11.96 -3.35
CA CYS A 208 -2.27 11.34 -4.48
C CYS A 208 -1.84 11.99 -5.79
N GLY A 209 -2.22 11.40 -6.91
CA GLY A 209 -2.04 12.02 -8.22
C GLY A 209 -3.11 13.09 -8.50
N SER A 210 -2.79 14.11 -9.31
CA SER A 210 -3.74 15.15 -9.72
C SER A 210 -4.89 14.60 -10.61
N PHE A 211 -4.68 13.42 -11.21
CA PHE A 211 -5.66 12.66 -12.00
C PHE A 211 -6.22 11.43 -11.27
N ASP A 212 -6.04 11.33 -9.96
CA ASP A 212 -6.68 10.30 -9.15
C ASP A 212 -8.21 10.49 -9.12
N ILE A 213 -8.95 9.48 -8.72
CA ILE A 213 -10.40 9.58 -8.63
C ILE A 213 -10.79 10.68 -7.62
N PRO A 214 -11.88 11.45 -7.88
CA PRO A 214 -12.26 12.59 -7.05
C PRO A 214 -12.36 12.30 -5.55
N MET A 215 -12.66 11.05 -5.22
CA MET A 215 -12.77 10.60 -3.85
C MET A 215 -11.42 10.61 -3.12
N GLU A 216 -10.34 10.18 -3.78
CA GLU A 216 -9.00 10.16 -3.17
C GLU A 216 -8.45 11.59 -2.99
N LEU A 217 -8.72 12.46 -3.95
CA LEU A 217 -8.41 13.89 -3.83
C LEU A 217 -9.12 14.54 -2.63
N GLU A 218 -10.38 14.18 -2.39
CA GLU A 218 -11.12 14.65 -1.22
C GLU A 218 -10.62 13.97 0.06
N ALA A 219 -10.27 12.68 0.02
CA ALA A 219 -9.74 11.95 1.16
C ALA A 219 -8.43 12.57 1.68
N VAL A 220 -7.51 12.98 0.80
CA VAL A 220 -6.27 13.67 1.20
C VAL A 220 -6.58 14.99 1.92
N LYS A 221 -7.56 15.77 1.46
CA LYS A 221 -7.98 17.02 2.14
C LYS A 221 -8.53 16.75 3.53
N GLN A 222 -9.40 15.74 3.65
CA GLN A 222 -10.00 15.37 4.94
C GLN A 222 -8.93 14.82 5.90
N TRP A 223 -7.99 14.05 5.38
CA TRP A 223 -6.88 13.53 6.17
C TRP A 223 -5.96 14.65 6.66
N LYS A 224 -5.69 15.67 5.84
CA LYS A 224 -4.93 16.87 6.26
C LYS A 224 -5.63 17.62 7.38
N ILE A 225 -6.96 17.63 7.40
CA ILE A 225 -7.75 18.26 8.48
C ILE A 225 -7.61 17.46 9.78
N SER A 226 -7.69 16.12 9.73
CA SER A 226 -7.55 15.26 10.91
C SER A 226 -6.11 15.16 11.42
N GLU A 227 -5.12 15.32 10.54
CA GLU A 227 -3.67 15.25 10.82
C GLU A 227 -2.95 16.54 10.36
N PRO A 228 -3.13 17.68 11.07
CA PRO A 228 -2.62 18.98 10.60
C PRO A 228 -1.09 19.03 10.39
N ASN A 229 -0.36 18.18 11.10
CA ASN A 229 1.11 18.13 11.04
C ASN A 229 1.63 17.22 9.93
N CYS A 230 0.77 16.50 9.18
CA CYS A 230 1.24 15.68 8.08
C CYS A 230 1.76 16.57 6.92
N ARG A 231 2.76 16.06 6.20
CA ARG A 231 3.17 16.60 4.90
C ARG A 231 2.17 16.12 3.84
N VAL A 232 1.86 16.94 2.85
CA VAL A 232 0.99 16.61 1.71
C VAL A 232 1.77 16.74 0.42
N ALA A 233 1.65 15.75 -0.48
CA ALA A 233 2.20 15.79 -1.82
C ALA A 233 1.10 15.48 -2.84
N ILE A 234 0.94 16.36 -3.84
CA ILE A 234 0.06 16.13 -4.99
C ILE A 234 0.96 16.03 -6.22
N PHE A 235 0.89 14.93 -6.93
CA PHE A 235 1.74 14.65 -8.06
C PHE A 235 1.02 14.99 -9.38
N GLU A 236 1.59 15.90 -10.13
CA GLU A 236 1.05 16.26 -11.43
C GLU A 236 1.26 15.11 -12.43
N ASN A 237 0.35 14.96 -13.39
CA ASN A 237 0.38 13.90 -14.41
C ASN A 237 0.41 12.47 -13.85
N ALA A 238 -0.16 12.26 -12.68
CA ALA A 238 -0.25 10.97 -12.01
C ALA A 238 -1.70 10.63 -11.62
N GLY A 239 -2.04 9.36 -11.70
CA GLY A 239 -3.30 8.79 -11.22
C GLY A 239 -3.17 8.19 -9.82
N HIS A 240 -3.87 7.08 -9.58
CA HIS A 240 -3.94 6.43 -8.27
C HIS A 240 -2.62 5.78 -7.82
N CYS A 241 -1.89 5.14 -8.74
CA CYS A 241 -0.57 4.54 -8.49
C CYS A 241 0.54 5.53 -8.85
N VAL A 242 0.66 6.60 -8.09
CA VAL A 242 1.60 7.72 -8.35
C VAL A 242 3.05 7.26 -8.51
N ASN A 243 3.47 6.25 -7.77
CA ASN A 243 4.82 5.68 -7.81
C ASN A 243 5.16 5.01 -9.16
N MET A 244 4.14 4.62 -9.92
CA MET A 244 4.30 4.05 -11.27
C MET A 244 4.23 5.13 -12.35
N ASP A 245 3.37 6.13 -12.17
CA ASP A 245 3.17 7.20 -13.16
C ASP A 245 4.35 8.18 -13.21
N VAL A 246 4.85 8.61 -12.07
CA VAL A 246 5.92 9.62 -11.93
C VAL A 246 7.02 9.14 -10.96
N PRO A 247 7.69 8.01 -11.27
CA PRO A 247 8.56 7.32 -10.32
C PRO A 247 9.72 8.18 -9.81
N GLN A 248 10.29 9.05 -10.64
CA GLN A 248 11.40 9.90 -10.24
C GLN A 248 10.95 10.94 -9.20
N GLU A 249 9.89 11.71 -9.50
CA GLU A 249 9.33 12.72 -8.60
C GLU A 249 8.83 12.09 -7.30
N PHE A 250 8.21 10.91 -7.38
CA PHE A 250 7.79 10.13 -6.22
C PHE A 250 8.97 9.79 -5.31
N ASN A 251 10.04 9.24 -5.87
CA ASN A 251 11.22 8.83 -5.11
C ASN A 251 11.89 10.02 -4.41
N GLU A 252 12.09 11.12 -5.13
CA GLU A 252 12.66 12.35 -4.60
C GLU A 252 11.81 12.95 -3.48
N THR A 253 10.48 12.96 -3.65
CA THR A 253 9.54 13.45 -2.63
C THR A 253 9.58 12.61 -1.36
N VAL A 254 9.65 11.29 -1.48
CA VAL A 254 9.71 10.37 -0.34
C VAL A 254 11.05 10.47 0.37
N GLU A 255 12.16 10.56 -0.36
CA GLU A 255 13.50 10.73 0.20
C GLU A 255 13.64 12.07 0.94
N ASP A 256 13.17 13.17 0.33
CA ASP A 256 13.17 14.49 0.96
C ASP A 256 12.30 14.54 2.23
N PHE A 257 11.20 13.78 2.26
CA PHE A 257 10.39 13.64 3.46
C PHE A 257 11.16 12.98 4.60
N TRP A 258 11.95 11.95 4.35
CA TRP A 258 12.71 11.27 5.40
C TRP A 258 13.86 12.13 5.91
N THR A 259 14.63 12.75 5.01
CA THR A 259 15.78 13.60 5.36
C THR A 259 15.41 14.92 6.04
N SER A 260 14.17 15.42 5.83
CA SER A 260 13.68 16.64 6.47
C SER A 260 12.97 16.41 7.81
N ALA A 261 12.77 15.14 8.19
CA ALA A 261 12.12 14.75 9.46
C ALA A 261 13.13 14.42 10.58
N GLU A 262 14.42 14.39 10.23
CA GLU A 262 15.55 14.30 11.18
C GLU A 262 15.82 15.68 11.81
#